data_44be93f327187859242fa5d9bae00e7a
#
_entry.id   44be93f327187859242fa5d9bae00e7a
#
_cell.length_a   1.000
_cell.length_b   1.000
_cell.length_c   1.000
_cell.angle_alpha   90.00
_cell.angle_beta   90.00
_cell.angle_gamma   90.00
#
_symmetry.space_group_name_H-M   'P 1'
#
loop_
_entity.id
_entity.type
_entity.pdbx_description
1 polymer ?
#
loop_
_entity_poly.entity_id
_entity_poly.type
_entity_poly.pdbx_seq_one_letter_code
_entity_poly.pdbx_strand_id
1 'polypeptide(L)'
;MLILAGTLLTACAATETARPQAVKPPPPATLEEVQAQRWLGLIAWLLEGEFETMVQPPGFMLGDGDNTPMRLRVARLWPEHPEEYWFYLEYVDPKDDSRVIRQRLTHGVREGSRALLIDYAFPADPKTFVGEWRKPHPFASVDPLKLKPLPGCRTFFIVQHDAIVGGGTETDDCRGDGPEGTHEHADWFLGSTHMRHFFRQLDRNGKPVGDGLTGPMQFTKLPPKPR
;
A
#
# COMPACT_ATOMS: atom_id res chain seq x y z
N MET A 1 -18.65 82.25 -23.83
CA MET A 1 -17.75 81.12 -23.69
C MET A 1 -18.01 80.51 -22.29
N LEU A 2 -18.92 79.54 -22.23
CA LEU A 2 -19.34 78.93 -20.99
C LEU A 2 -18.60 77.60 -20.82
N ILE A 3 -17.89 77.44 -19.70
CA ILE A 3 -17.20 76.20 -19.34
C ILE A 3 -18.06 75.46 -18.32
N LEU A 4 -18.68 74.35 -18.71
CA LEU A 4 -19.35 73.43 -17.80
C LEU A 4 -18.31 72.50 -17.18
N ALA A 5 -18.19 72.58 -15.84
CA ALA A 5 -17.41 71.64 -15.06
C ALA A 5 -18.33 70.45 -14.69
N GLY A 6 -18.05 69.27 -15.26
CA GLY A 6 -18.73 68.03 -14.89
C GLY A 6 -18.02 67.33 -13.75
N THR A 7 -18.72 67.21 -12.63
CA THR A 7 -18.26 66.47 -11.43
C THR A 7 -18.55 64.98 -11.61
N LEU A 8 -17.48 64.14 -11.75
CA LEU A 8 -17.57 62.70 -11.76
C LEU A 8 -17.68 62.18 -10.27
N LEU A 9 -18.82 61.68 -9.91
CA LEU A 9 -19.00 60.93 -8.68
C LEU A 9 -18.56 59.46 -8.91
N THR A 10 -17.43 59.10 -8.33
CA THR A 10 -16.93 57.72 -8.32
C THR A 10 -17.60 56.99 -7.15
N ALA A 11 -18.54 56.09 -7.43
CA ALA A 11 -19.15 55.22 -6.45
C ALA A 11 -18.17 54.10 -6.10
N CYS A 12 -17.61 54.13 -4.90
CA CYS A 12 -16.89 52.98 -4.34
C CYS A 12 -17.90 51.88 -3.96
N ALA A 13 -17.98 50.83 -4.78
CA ALA A 13 -18.66 49.60 -4.43
C ALA A 13 -17.83 48.87 -3.35
N ALA A 14 -18.30 48.83 -2.13
CA ALA A 14 -17.75 48.02 -1.05
C ALA A 14 -17.98 46.55 -1.40
N THR A 15 -16.89 45.82 -1.74
CA THR A 15 -16.90 44.37 -1.91
C THR A 15 -17.08 43.75 -0.53
N GLU A 16 -18.29 43.28 -0.27
CA GLU A 16 -18.63 42.52 0.94
C GLU A 16 -17.85 41.20 0.91
N THR A 17 -16.76 41.14 1.65
CA THR A 17 -15.95 39.91 1.81
C THR A 17 -16.81 38.89 2.56
N ALA A 18 -17.28 37.85 1.85
CA ALA A 18 -18.02 36.74 2.42
C ALA A 18 -17.21 36.16 3.59
N ARG A 19 -17.81 36.19 4.80
CA ARG A 19 -17.21 35.53 5.98
C ARG A 19 -17.00 34.08 5.68
N PRO A 20 -15.77 33.50 5.97
CA PRO A 20 -15.57 32.09 5.86
C PRO A 20 -16.60 31.34 6.71
N GLN A 21 -17.39 30.49 6.10
CA GLN A 21 -18.31 29.63 6.84
C GLN A 21 -17.45 28.74 7.74
N ALA A 22 -17.73 28.78 9.05
CA ALA A 22 -17.07 27.90 10.00
C ALA A 22 -17.36 26.44 9.60
N VAL A 23 -16.33 25.73 9.16
CA VAL A 23 -16.42 24.30 8.84
C VAL A 23 -16.76 23.60 10.15
N LYS A 24 -17.93 22.94 10.18
CA LYS A 24 -18.35 22.15 11.35
C LYS A 24 -17.28 21.07 11.58
N PRO A 25 -16.72 20.94 12.81
CA PRO A 25 -15.75 19.89 13.09
C PRO A 25 -16.35 18.52 12.78
N PRO A 26 -15.55 17.58 12.23
CA PRO A 26 -16.04 16.25 11.97
C PRO A 26 -16.56 15.60 13.27
N PRO A 27 -17.56 14.71 13.18
CA PRO A 27 -18.05 14.00 14.37
C PRO A 27 -16.89 13.19 14.99
N PRO A 28 -16.92 12.97 16.32
CA PRO A 28 -15.90 12.16 16.98
C PRO A 28 -15.89 10.74 16.37
N ALA A 29 -14.69 10.16 16.22
CA ALA A 29 -14.54 8.81 15.71
C ALA A 29 -15.23 7.80 16.64
N THR A 30 -15.88 6.80 16.05
CA THR A 30 -16.47 5.67 16.80
C THR A 30 -15.38 4.78 17.39
N LEU A 31 -15.72 3.94 18.38
CA LEU A 31 -14.78 2.97 18.93
C LEU A 31 -14.25 2.00 17.86
N GLU A 32 -15.09 1.58 16.92
CA GLU A 32 -14.72 0.72 15.81
C GLU A 32 -13.70 1.40 14.89
N GLU A 33 -13.92 2.67 14.59
CA GLU A 33 -12.99 3.46 13.79
C GLU A 33 -11.63 3.64 14.47
N VAL A 34 -11.62 3.88 15.78
CA VAL A 34 -10.38 3.96 16.56
C VAL A 34 -9.66 2.62 16.54
N GLN A 35 -10.39 1.51 16.65
CA GLN A 35 -9.82 0.17 16.60
C GLN A 35 -9.22 -0.15 15.22
N ALA A 36 -9.93 0.17 14.13
CA ALA A 36 -9.42 -0.03 12.77
C ALA A 36 -8.13 0.79 12.51
N GLN A 37 -8.05 2.01 13.04
CA GLN A 37 -6.82 2.82 12.97
C GLN A 37 -5.65 2.20 13.73
N ARG A 38 -5.90 1.61 14.91
CA ARG A 38 -4.88 0.85 15.65
C ARG A 38 -4.40 -0.36 14.87
N TRP A 39 -5.28 -1.06 14.18
CA TRP A 39 -4.92 -2.20 13.34
C TRP A 39 -4.06 -1.79 12.16
N LEU A 40 -4.34 -0.65 11.51
CA LEU A 40 -3.44 -0.12 10.48
C LEU A 40 -2.04 0.18 11.03
N GLY A 41 -1.94 0.77 12.21
CA GLY A 41 -0.66 0.98 12.88
C GLY A 41 0.08 -0.33 13.19
N LEU A 42 -0.64 -1.37 13.63
CA LEU A 42 -0.07 -2.70 13.87
C LEU A 42 0.40 -3.34 12.55
N ILE A 43 -0.42 -3.30 11.50
CA ILE A 43 -0.06 -3.80 10.17
C ILE A 43 1.19 -3.10 9.67
N ALA A 44 1.26 -1.78 9.79
CA ALA A 44 2.42 -0.99 9.39
C ALA A 44 3.70 -1.44 10.12
N TRP A 45 3.63 -1.59 11.43
CA TRP A 45 4.76 -2.04 12.24
C TRP A 45 5.21 -3.47 11.89
N LEU A 46 4.28 -4.37 11.59
CA LEU A 46 4.56 -5.74 11.19
C LEU A 46 5.18 -5.81 9.78
N LEU A 47 4.66 -5.01 8.86
CA LEU A 47 5.10 -5.00 7.45
C LEU A 47 6.44 -4.29 7.24
N GLU A 48 6.71 -3.18 7.93
CA GLU A 48 7.90 -2.37 7.67
C GLU A 48 9.18 -3.13 8.01
N GLY A 49 10.13 -3.16 7.07
CA GLY A 49 11.45 -3.76 7.25
C GLY A 49 11.92 -4.64 6.10
N GLU A 50 12.95 -5.41 6.35
CA GLU A 50 13.48 -6.40 5.41
C GLU A 50 13.12 -7.81 5.88
N PHE A 51 12.81 -8.68 4.92
CA PHE A 51 12.42 -10.07 5.14
C PHE A 51 13.14 -10.96 4.14
N GLU A 52 13.46 -12.18 4.55
CA GLU A 52 14.06 -13.17 3.68
C GLU A 52 13.30 -14.49 3.76
N THR A 53 13.11 -15.16 2.62
CA THR A 53 12.41 -16.45 2.59
C THR A 53 13.19 -17.47 3.40
N MET A 54 12.45 -18.21 4.22
CA MET A 54 13.00 -19.37 4.90
C MET A 54 13.20 -20.50 3.89
N VAL A 55 14.35 -21.18 3.94
CA VAL A 55 14.52 -22.45 3.25
C VAL A 55 13.56 -23.47 3.88
N GLN A 56 12.55 -23.87 3.15
CA GLN A 56 11.60 -24.86 3.64
C GLN A 56 12.20 -26.26 3.51
N PRO A 57 12.08 -27.13 4.55
CA PRO A 57 12.49 -28.52 4.44
C PRO A 57 11.69 -29.23 3.33
N PRO A 58 12.31 -30.15 2.59
CA PRO A 58 11.60 -30.98 1.62
C PRO A 58 10.40 -31.68 2.29
N GLY A 59 9.24 -31.63 1.65
CA GLY A 59 7.99 -32.25 2.13
C GLY A 59 7.08 -31.35 2.95
N PHE A 60 7.48 -30.10 3.27
CA PHE A 60 6.60 -29.13 3.96
C PHE A 60 5.73 -28.31 2.98
N MET A 61 5.88 -28.56 1.70
CA MET A 61 5.20 -27.83 0.63
C MET A 61 3.79 -28.41 0.42
N LEU A 62 2.79 -27.59 0.69
CA LEU A 62 1.45 -27.82 0.17
C LEU A 62 1.40 -27.33 -1.29
N GLY A 63 1.96 -28.12 -2.20
CA GLY A 63 2.01 -27.84 -3.65
C GLY A 63 3.43 -27.80 -4.22
N ASP A 64 3.56 -27.85 -5.53
CA ASP A 64 4.80 -27.78 -6.30
C ASP A 64 5.41 -26.36 -6.34
N GLY A 65 5.32 -25.63 -5.21
CA GLY A 65 5.78 -24.27 -5.10
C GLY A 65 7.27 -24.12 -5.35
N ASP A 66 7.62 -23.16 -6.18
CA ASP A 66 9.00 -22.78 -6.46
C ASP A 66 9.67 -22.26 -5.16
N ASN A 67 10.68 -22.97 -4.70
CA ASN A 67 11.53 -22.59 -3.56
C ASN A 67 12.52 -21.48 -3.91
N THR A 68 12.19 -20.61 -4.88
CA THR A 68 13.09 -19.52 -5.24
C THR A 68 13.31 -18.62 -4.03
N PRO A 69 14.56 -18.54 -3.53
CA PRO A 69 14.87 -17.61 -2.46
C PRO A 69 14.52 -16.19 -2.86
N MET A 70 13.86 -15.44 -1.97
CA MET A 70 13.52 -14.04 -2.19
C MET A 70 13.79 -13.22 -0.96
N ARG A 71 14.11 -11.96 -1.18
CA ARG A 71 14.11 -10.93 -0.13
C ARG A 71 13.01 -9.93 -0.44
N LEU A 72 12.21 -9.65 0.56
CA LEU A 72 11.18 -8.60 0.50
C LEU A 72 11.65 -7.42 1.35
N ARG A 73 11.55 -6.25 0.77
CA ARG A 73 11.81 -4.97 1.43
C ARG A 73 10.53 -4.17 1.45
N VAL A 74 10.16 -3.71 2.62
CA VAL A 74 8.96 -2.89 2.79
C VAL A 74 9.39 -1.58 3.46
N ALA A 75 9.25 -0.50 2.72
CA ALA A 75 9.51 0.85 3.21
C ALA A 75 8.19 1.61 3.35
N ARG A 76 8.03 2.28 4.48
CA ARG A 76 6.95 3.25 4.65
C ARG A 76 7.27 4.50 3.83
N LEU A 77 6.29 4.96 3.08
CA LEU A 77 6.37 6.19 2.30
C LEU A 77 5.72 7.34 3.07
N TRP A 78 6.20 8.55 2.87
CA TRP A 78 5.66 9.80 3.46
C TRP A 78 5.40 9.68 4.98
N PRO A 79 6.40 9.29 5.79
CA PRO A 79 6.24 9.08 7.23
C PRO A 79 5.87 10.36 8.00
N GLU A 80 6.00 11.52 7.38
CA GLU A 80 5.54 12.83 7.88
C GLU A 80 4.01 12.94 7.95
N HIS A 81 3.27 12.04 7.28
CA HIS A 81 1.83 11.89 7.36
C HIS A 81 1.49 10.65 8.22
N PRO A 82 1.49 10.75 9.56
CA PRO A 82 1.43 9.60 10.45
C PRO A 82 0.13 8.82 10.39
N GLU A 83 -0.96 9.43 9.95
CA GLU A 83 -2.27 8.80 9.74
C GLU A 83 -2.42 8.11 8.40
N GLU A 84 -1.48 8.33 7.46
CA GLU A 84 -1.47 7.69 6.15
C GLU A 84 -0.43 6.58 6.12
N TYR A 85 -0.84 5.40 5.68
CA TYR A 85 -0.02 4.20 5.70
C TYR A 85 0.31 3.75 4.27
N TRP A 86 1.21 4.47 3.63
CA TRP A 86 1.72 4.10 2.31
C TRP A 86 2.97 3.26 2.41
N PHE A 87 3.06 2.23 1.55
CA PHE A 87 4.19 1.31 1.51
C PHE A 87 4.67 1.09 0.08
N TYR A 88 5.98 0.98 -0.04
CA TYR A 88 6.63 0.43 -1.22
C TYR A 88 7.19 -0.94 -0.86
N LEU A 89 6.83 -1.94 -1.66
CA LEU A 89 7.29 -3.31 -1.51
C LEU A 89 8.17 -3.67 -2.70
N GLU A 90 9.35 -4.24 -2.44
CA GLU A 90 10.31 -4.66 -3.46
C GLU A 90 10.76 -6.08 -3.16
N TYR A 91 10.40 -7.02 -4.05
CA TYR A 91 10.85 -8.40 -4.02
C TYR A 91 12.08 -8.54 -4.91
N VAL A 92 13.18 -9.04 -4.38
CA VAL A 92 14.45 -9.16 -5.08
C VAL A 92 15.07 -10.55 -4.91
N ASP A 93 15.96 -10.90 -5.83
CA ASP A 93 16.83 -12.05 -5.65
C ASP A 93 17.82 -11.77 -4.50
N PRO A 94 17.89 -12.60 -3.45
CA PRO A 94 18.81 -12.36 -2.33
C PRO A 94 20.29 -12.43 -2.72
N LYS A 95 20.62 -13.01 -3.86
CA LYS A 95 21.99 -13.10 -4.40
C LYS A 95 22.35 -11.92 -5.30
N ASP A 96 21.33 -11.23 -5.84
CA ASP A 96 21.51 -10.08 -6.73
C ASP A 96 20.43 -9.03 -6.46
N ASP A 97 20.75 -8.06 -5.63
CA ASP A 97 19.88 -6.96 -5.23
C ASP A 97 19.39 -6.10 -6.41
N SER A 98 20.03 -6.18 -7.57
CA SER A 98 19.62 -5.48 -8.79
C SER A 98 18.52 -6.22 -9.54
N ARG A 99 18.36 -7.51 -9.27
CA ARG A 99 17.33 -8.34 -9.87
C ARG A 99 16.02 -8.22 -9.09
N VAL A 100 15.26 -7.22 -9.47
CA VAL A 100 13.90 -7.03 -8.92
C VAL A 100 12.95 -8.01 -9.60
N ILE A 101 12.27 -8.81 -8.78
CA ILE A 101 11.30 -9.82 -9.21
C ILE A 101 9.92 -9.16 -9.31
N ARG A 102 9.58 -8.32 -8.32
CA ARG A 102 8.27 -7.67 -8.23
C ARG A 102 8.35 -6.40 -7.39
N GLN A 103 7.46 -5.46 -7.72
CA GLN A 103 7.26 -4.24 -6.94
C GLN A 103 5.77 -4.01 -6.69
N ARG A 104 5.47 -3.38 -5.55
CA ARG A 104 4.10 -2.97 -5.20
C ARG A 104 4.13 -1.59 -4.57
N LEU A 105 3.10 -0.83 -4.84
CA LEU A 105 2.78 0.42 -4.16
C LEU A 105 1.43 0.24 -3.49
N THR A 106 1.39 0.29 -2.18
CA THR A 106 0.22 -0.13 -1.39
C THR A 106 -0.15 0.94 -0.38
N HIS A 107 -1.44 1.21 -0.23
CA HIS A 107 -1.99 2.15 0.75
C HIS A 107 -2.85 1.42 1.77
N GLY A 108 -2.50 1.57 3.05
CA GLY A 108 -3.32 1.13 4.17
C GLY A 108 -4.42 2.13 4.46
N VAL A 109 -5.65 1.70 4.35
CA VAL A 109 -6.83 2.55 4.57
C VAL A 109 -7.79 1.92 5.57
N ARG A 110 -8.56 2.78 6.22
CA ARG A 110 -9.68 2.38 7.06
C ARG A 110 -10.98 2.45 6.25
N GLU A 111 -11.76 1.39 6.30
CA GLU A 111 -13.10 1.36 5.73
C GLU A 111 -14.08 0.85 6.79
N GLY A 112 -14.79 1.78 7.44
CA GLY A 112 -15.60 1.45 8.62
C GLY A 112 -14.75 0.85 9.74
N SER A 113 -15.08 -0.36 10.17
CA SER A 113 -14.37 -1.13 11.20
C SER A 113 -13.22 -1.98 10.65
N ARG A 114 -12.92 -1.94 9.34
CA ARG A 114 -11.91 -2.80 8.70
C ARG A 114 -10.65 -2.02 8.37
N ALA A 115 -9.52 -2.71 8.47
CA ALA A 115 -8.25 -2.27 7.92
C ALA A 115 -8.03 -2.96 6.56
N LEU A 116 -7.68 -2.19 5.56
CA LEU A 116 -7.45 -2.64 4.20
C LEU A 116 -6.08 -2.19 3.71
N LEU A 117 -5.46 -3.02 2.88
CA LEU A 117 -4.36 -2.62 2.00
C LEU A 117 -4.88 -2.60 0.56
N ILE A 118 -4.69 -1.49 -0.12
CA ILE A 118 -5.11 -1.29 -1.51
C ILE A 118 -3.87 -1.07 -2.35
N ASP A 119 -3.69 -1.87 -3.40
CA ASP A 119 -2.58 -1.69 -4.33
C ASP A 119 -2.88 -0.57 -5.33
N TYR A 120 -1.83 0.16 -5.69
CA TYR A 120 -1.89 1.30 -6.60
C TYR A 120 -0.96 1.11 -7.80
N ALA A 121 -1.38 1.66 -8.93
CA ALA A 121 -0.53 1.73 -10.10
C ALA A 121 0.66 2.66 -9.86
N PHE A 122 1.84 2.28 -10.34
CA PHE A 122 3.00 3.16 -10.35
C PHE A 122 2.74 4.36 -11.27
N PRO A 123 3.20 5.57 -10.90
CA PRO A 123 2.98 6.77 -11.72
C PRO A 123 3.84 6.80 -12.99
N ALA A 124 4.83 5.91 -13.10
CA ALA A 124 5.71 5.73 -14.26
C ALA A 124 6.15 4.26 -14.33
N ASP A 125 7.09 3.92 -15.22
CA ASP A 125 7.67 2.57 -15.29
C ASP A 125 8.19 2.16 -13.88
N PRO A 126 7.72 1.05 -13.30
CA PRO A 126 8.14 0.58 -11.98
C PRO A 126 9.66 0.46 -11.84
N LYS A 127 10.38 0.16 -12.93
CA LYS A 127 11.85 0.05 -12.92
C LYS A 127 12.54 1.34 -12.47
N THR A 128 11.91 2.50 -12.66
CA THR A 128 12.48 3.79 -12.22
C THR A 128 12.46 3.96 -10.71
N PHE A 129 11.71 3.13 -10.00
CA PHE A 129 11.56 3.14 -8.55
C PHE A 129 12.39 2.06 -7.83
N VAL A 130 13.17 1.28 -8.58
CA VAL A 130 14.05 0.26 -7.98
C VAL A 130 15.02 0.91 -7.00
N GLY A 131 15.03 0.40 -5.76
CA GLY A 131 15.89 0.91 -4.69
C GLY A 131 15.44 2.20 -4.02
N GLU A 132 14.24 2.71 -4.34
CA GLU A 132 13.67 3.91 -3.67
C GLU A 132 13.62 3.76 -2.14
N TRP A 133 13.42 2.55 -1.63
CA TRP A 133 13.41 2.26 -0.19
C TRP A 133 14.70 2.65 0.55
N ARG A 134 15.83 2.83 -0.18
CA ARG A 134 17.13 3.25 0.39
C ARG A 134 17.22 4.74 0.63
N LYS A 135 16.34 5.53 0.02
CA LYS A 135 16.38 6.98 0.10
C LYS A 135 15.84 7.45 1.46
N PRO A 136 16.34 8.54 2.01
CA PRO A 136 15.80 9.13 3.24
C PRO A 136 14.31 9.50 3.11
N HIS A 137 13.90 9.91 1.91
CA HIS A 137 12.52 10.26 1.56
C HIS A 137 12.11 9.49 0.29
N PRO A 138 11.71 8.21 0.43
CA PRO A 138 11.26 7.43 -0.71
C PRO A 138 10.07 8.10 -1.40
N PHE A 139 10.06 8.08 -2.73
CA PHE A 139 8.98 8.65 -3.55
C PHE A 139 8.71 10.15 -3.33
N ALA A 140 9.70 10.93 -2.88
CA ALA A 140 9.53 12.37 -2.60
C ALA A 140 9.03 13.20 -3.80
N SER A 141 9.27 12.74 -5.03
CA SER A 141 8.79 13.39 -6.26
C SER A 141 7.38 12.97 -6.69
N VAL A 142 6.75 12.04 -5.99
CA VAL A 142 5.43 11.49 -6.31
C VAL A 142 4.38 12.17 -5.44
N ASP A 143 3.33 12.68 -6.10
CA ASP A 143 2.15 13.20 -5.41
C ASP A 143 1.16 12.04 -5.14
N PRO A 144 0.93 11.62 -3.88
CA PRO A 144 0.06 10.51 -3.55
C PRO A 144 -1.38 10.71 -4.03
N LEU A 145 -1.85 11.97 -4.13
CA LEU A 145 -3.21 12.28 -4.58
C LEU A 145 -3.44 11.98 -6.08
N LYS A 146 -2.38 11.81 -6.85
CA LYS A 146 -2.45 11.48 -8.28
C LYS A 146 -2.36 9.98 -8.55
N LEU A 147 -2.07 9.19 -7.54
CA LEU A 147 -1.99 7.75 -7.67
C LEU A 147 -3.38 7.15 -7.90
N LYS A 148 -3.44 6.07 -8.67
CA LYS A 148 -4.69 5.40 -9.03
C LYS A 148 -4.71 4.00 -8.41
N PRO A 149 -5.76 3.65 -7.66
CA PRO A 149 -5.89 2.29 -7.14
C PRO A 149 -6.05 1.29 -8.28
N LEU A 150 -5.47 0.13 -8.11
CA LEU A 150 -5.68 -1.00 -9.03
C LEU A 150 -7.05 -1.61 -8.72
N PRO A 151 -7.92 -1.76 -9.73
CA PRO A 151 -9.26 -2.31 -9.53
C PRO A 151 -9.20 -3.71 -8.90
N GLY A 152 -10.01 -3.95 -7.87
CA GLY A 152 -10.13 -5.23 -7.19
C GLY A 152 -8.94 -5.62 -6.31
N CYS A 153 -7.80 -4.93 -6.38
CA CYS A 153 -6.59 -5.26 -5.63
C CYS A 153 -6.66 -4.69 -4.20
N ARG A 154 -7.56 -5.26 -3.41
CA ARG A 154 -7.85 -4.88 -2.03
C ARG A 154 -7.70 -6.10 -1.14
N THR A 155 -6.88 -5.98 -0.11
CA THR A 155 -6.67 -7.02 0.90
C THR A 155 -7.21 -6.54 2.23
N PHE A 156 -8.14 -7.26 2.82
CA PHE A 156 -8.64 -6.97 4.16
C PHE A 156 -7.83 -7.71 5.22
N PHE A 157 -7.78 -7.15 6.41
CA PHE A 157 -7.08 -7.74 7.55
C PHE A 157 -7.99 -7.92 8.75
N ILE A 158 -7.81 -9.05 9.40
CA ILE A 158 -8.45 -9.39 10.68
C ILE A 158 -7.34 -9.60 11.70
N VAL A 159 -7.38 -8.84 12.79
CA VAL A 159 -6.44 -9.02 13.89
C VAL A 159 -6.86 -10.24 14.72
N GLN A 160 -5.93 -11.17 14.90
CA GLN A 160 -6.10 -12.35 15.74
C GLN A 160 -5.08 -12.29 16.86
N HIS A 161 -5.55 -12.34 18.11
CA HIS A 161 -4.70 -12.43 19.31
C HIS A 161 -3.60 -11.36 19.42
N ASP A 162 -3.91 -10.09 19.15
CA ASP A 162 -3.06 -8.90 19.30
C ASP A 162 -1.68 -8.91 18.62
N ALA A 163 -1.25 -10.06 18.09
CA ALA A 163 0.08 -10.23 17.52
C ALA A 163 0.08 -10.79 16.09
N ILE A 164 -1.01 -11.38 15.65
CA ILE A 164 -1.13 -12.02 14.33
C ILE A 164 -2.25 -11.34 13.55
N VAL A 165 -1.89 -10.85 12.39
CA VAL A 165 -2.82 -10.26 11.44
C VAL A 165 -2.91 -11.19 10.25
N GLY A 166 -4.11 -11.71 9.99
CA GLY A 166 -4.41 -12.48 8.79
C GLY A 166 -5.23 -11.63 7.83
N GLY A 167 -5.05 -11.85 6.56
CA GLY A 167 -5.81 -11.14 5.54
C GLY A 167 -5.77 -11.85 4.19
N GLY A 168 -6.69 -11.49 3.33
CA GLY A 168 -6.80 -12.02 1.99
C GLY A 168 -7.40 -11.02 1.01
N THR A 169 -7.26 -11.29 -0.28
CA THR A 169 -7.89 -10.48 -1.33
C THR A 169 -9.40 -10.55 -1.20
N GLU A 170 -10.06 -9.40 -1.23
CA GLU A 170 -11.50 -9.29 -1.01
C GLU A 170 -12.33 -9.93 -2.13
N THR A 171 -11.85 -9.83 -3.37
CA THR A 171 -12.55 -10.29 -4.57
C THR A 171 -11.58 -10.92 -5.57
N ASP A 172 -12.11 -11.67 -6.53
CA ASP A 172 -11.34 -12.25 -7.64
C ASP A 172 -11.17 -11.26 -8.81
N ASP A 173 -11.28 -9.94 -8.54
CA ASP A 173 -11.20 -8.90 -9.57
C ASP A 173 -9.83 -8.23 -9.67
N CYS A 174 -8.89 -8.55 -8.76
CA CYS A 174 -7.56 -7.99 -8.80
C CYS A 174 -6.81 -8.49 -10.04
N ARG A 175 -6.61 -7.62 -11.02
CA ARG A 175 -5.88 -8.00 -12.24
C ARG A 175 -4.37 -8.02 -12.04
N GLY A 176 -3.85 -7.26 -11.09
CA GLY A 176 -2.41 -7.22 -10.80
C GLY A 176 -1.56 -6.95 -12.03
N ASP A 177 -0.34 -7.55 -12.04
CA ASP A 177 0.60 -7.48 -13.15
C ASP A 177 0.54 -8.73 -14.06
N GLY A 178 -0.49 -9.57 -13.88
CA GLY A 178 -0.63 -10.84 -14.59
C GLY A 178 -1.08 -10.68 -16.04
N PRO A 179 -1.05 -11.76 -16.83
CA PRO A 179 -1.55 -11.80 -18.18
C PRO A 179 -3.02 -11.39 -18.29
N GLU A 180 -3.44 -10.89 -19.46
CA GLU A 180 -4.83 -10.54 -19.71
C GLU A 180 -5.77 -11.74 -19.47
N GLY A 181 -6.87 -11.48 -18.78
CA GLY A 181 -7.88 -12.50 -18.45
C GLY A 181 -7.55 -13.34 -17.23
N THR A 182 -6.51 -12.97 -16.48
CA THR A 182 -6.18 -13.56 -15.17
C THR A 182 -6.51 -12.59 -14.05
N HIS A 183 -6.60 -13.12 -12.82
CA HIS A 183 -6.74 -12.33 -11.61
C HIS A 183 -5.76 -12.79 -10.53
N GLU A 184 -5.45 -11.89 -9.63
CA GLU A 184 -4.54 -12.16 -8.53
C GLU A 184 -5.31 -12.46 -7.25
N HIS A 185 -4.92 -13.51 -6.55
CA HIS A 185 -5.37 -13.82 -5.21
C HIS A 185 -4.18 -13.84 -4.26
N ALA A 186 -4.27 -13.11 -3.17
CA ALA A 186 -3.22 -13.02 -2.16
C ALA A 186 -3.77 -13.22 -0.76
N ASP A 187 -3.07 -14.02 0.05
CA ASP A 187 -3.32 -14.19 1.48
C ASP A 187 -2.09 -13.75 2.27
N TRP A 188 -2.30 -13.06 3.38
CA TRP A 188 -1.25 -12.56 4.25
C TRP A 188 -1.42 -13.02 5.67
N PHE A 189 -0.33 -13.42 6.28
CA PHE A 189 -0.21 -13.59 7.72
C PHE A 189 1.00 -12.80 8.20
N LEU A 190 0.75 -11.87 9.10
CA LEU A 190 1.78 -10.98 9.65
C LEU A 190 1.99 -11.31 11.12
N GLY A 191 3.20 -11.68 11.48
CA GLY A 191 3.64 -11.83 12.83
C GLY A 191 4.84 -10.92 13.12
N SER A 192 5.23 -10.81 14.39
CA SER A 192 6.33 -9.91 14.81
C SER A 192 7.68 -10.26 14.19
N THR A 193 7.94 -11.54 13.96
CA THR A 193 9.22 -12.06 13.43
C THR A 193 9.10 -12.81 12.11
N HIS A 194 7.88 -13.15 11.73
CA HIS A 194 7.61 -13.95 10.55
C HIS A 194 6.43 -13.38 9.79
N MET A 195 6.48 -13.52 8.49
CA MET A 195 5.37 -13.22 7.59
C MET A 195 5.16 -14.42 6.68
N ARG A 196 3.91 -14.73 6.40
CA ARG A 196 3.54 -15.66 5.34
C ARG A 196 2.71 -14.92 4.30
N HIS A 197 3.16 -14.99 3.08
CA HIS A 197 2.47 -14.41 1.94
C HIS A 197 2.19 -15.52 0.94
N PHE A 198 0.95 -15.69 0.61
CA PHE A 198 0.51 -16.59 -0.43
C PHE A 198 -0.05 -15.76 -1.58
N PHE A 199 0.49 -15.98 -2.75
CA PHE A 199 0.15 -15.22 -3.94
C PHE A 199 -0.08 -16.17 -5.11
N ARG A 200 -1.20 -16.02 -5.81
CA ARG A 200 -1.54 -16.82 -6.98
C ARG A 200 -2.08 -15.94 -8.08
N GLN A 201 -1.63 -16.21 -9.31
CA GLN A 201 -2.29 -15.74 -10.51
C GLN A 201 -3.22 -16.85 -10.99
N LEU A 202 -4.49 -16.54 -11.14
CA LEU A 202 -5.53 -17.50 -11.49
C LEU A 202 -6.18 -17.11 -12.83
N ASP A 203 -6.58 -18.11 -13.63
CA ASP A 203 -7.43 -17.89 -14.81
C ASP A 203 -8.89 -17.65 -14.39
N ARG A 204 -9.78 -17.44 -15.37
CA ARG A 204 -11.21 -17.20 -15.13
C ARG A 204 -11.93 -18.38 -14.46
N ASN A 205 -11.32 -19.57 -14.44
CA ASN A 205 -11.86 -20.78 -13.83
C ASN A 205 -11.23 -21.04 -12.45
N GLY A 206 -10.38 -20.12 -11.95
CA GLY A 206 -9.68 -20.29 -10.69
C GLY A 206 -8.46 -21.23 -10.75
N LYS A 207 -8.00 -21.59 -11.96
CA LYS A 207 -6.84 -22.44 -12.15
C LYS A 207 -5.57 -21.58 -12.15
N PRO A 208 -4.51 -21.99 -11.42
CA PRO A 208 -3.22 -21.28 -11.44
C PRO A 208 -2.64 -21.17 -12.86
N VAL A 209 -2.14 -19.98 -13.20
CA VAL A 209 -1.55 -19.65 -14.49
C VAL A 209 -0.10 -19.21 -14.32
N GLY A 210 0.75 -19.75 -15.21
CA GLY A 210 2.18 -19.41 -15.27
C GLY A 210 3.03 -20.07 -14.20
N ASP A 211 4.33 -19.75 -14.26
CA ASP A 211 5.34 -20.18 -13.28
C ASP A 211 5.28 -19.32 -12.00
N GLY A 212 4.12 -18.69 -11.77
CA GLY A 212 3.91 -17.82 -10.61
C GLY A 212 4.14 -18.59 -9.31
N LEU A 213 4.51 -17.85 -8.28
CA LEU A 213 4.72 -18.36 -6.93
C LEU A 213 3.46 -19.10 -6.44
N THR A 214 3.42 -20.41 -6.64
CA THR A 214 2.21 -21.23 -6.44
C THR A 214 2.05 -21.73 -5.01
N GLY A 215 3.05 -21.48 -4.14
CA GLY A 215 3.04 -21.89 -2.75
C GLY A 215 3.14 -20.72 -1.76
N PRO A 216 2.78 -20.97 -0.50
CA PRO A 216 2.97 -19.99 0.56
C PRO A 216 4.45 -19.73 0.79
N MET A 217 4.86 -18.47 0.62
CA MET A 217 6.21 -18.03 0.99
C MET A 217 6.23 -17.69 2.48
N GLN A 218 7.16 -18.29 3.19
CA GLN A 218 7.46 -17.90 4.56
C GLN A 218 8.68 -17.01 4.57
N PHE A 219 8.56 -15.88 5.23
CA PHE A 219 9.62 -14.91 5.41
C PHE A 219 9.95 -14.75 6.88
N THR A 220 11.24 -14.64 7.19
CA THR A 220 11.72 -14.19 8.49
C THR A 220 12.09 -12.72 8.40
N LYS A 221 11.65 -11.93 9.35
CA LYS A 221 12.01 -10.52 9.47
C LYS A 221 13.49 -10.42 9.88
N LEU A 222 14.26 -9.70 9.09
CA LEU A 222 15.66 -9.46 9.38
C LEU A 222 15.81 -8.39 10.47
N PRO A 223 16.83 -8.49 11.33
CA PRO A 223 17.11 -7.43 12.27
C PRO A 223 17.44 -6.11 11.51
N PRO A 224 17.02 -4.96 12.04
CA PRO A 224 17.34 -3.69 11.42
C PRO A 224 18.87 -3.54 11.32
N LYS A 225 19.33 -3.14 10.14
CA LYS A 225 20.76 -2.86 9.94
C LYS A 225 21.13 -1.63 10.77
N PRO A 226 22.25 -1.66 11.52
CA PRO A 226 22.76 -0.46 12.16
C PRO A 226 22.98 0.63 11.10
N ARG A 227 22.45 1.81 11.37
CA ARG A 227 22.63 3.02 10.55
C ARG A 227 24.02 3.61 10.73
#